data_de326ca1742a16856fd8e886a2eec97b
#
_entry.id   de326ca1742a16856fd8e886a2eec97b
#
_cell.length_a   1.000
_cell.length_b   1.000
_cell.length_c   1.000
_cell.angle_alpha   90.00
_cell.angle_beta   90.00
_cell.angle_gamma   90.00
#
_symmetry.space_group_name_H-M   'P 1'
#
loop_
_entity.id
_entity.type
_entity.pdbx_description
1 polymer ?
#
loop_
_entity_poly.entity_id
_entity_poly.type
_entity_poly.pdbx_seq_one_letter_code
_entity_poly.pdbx_strand_id
1 'polypeptide(L)'
;MVTTYLCEMSMEQETHYESVIGLEVHVQMNTLSKAYSSDGYSYGAAPNTQVCPISLGHPGTLPKPNVQVIENAIKLGLACNCSIREFNSYARKNYFYPDLPKGYQITQDET
;
A
#
# COMPACT_ATOMS: atom_id res chain seq x y z
N MET A 1 20.31 64.31 -31.03
CA MET A 1 19.85 62.93 -31.39
C MET A 1 19.88 62.12 -30.13
N VAL A 2 18.74 61.99 -29.45
CA VAL A 2 18.62 61.28 -28.17
C VAL A 2 18.00 59.93 -28.48
N THR A 3 18.77 58.87 -28.30
CA THR A 3 18.31 57.48 -28.50
C THR A 3 17.69 57.01 -27.20
N THR A 4 16.38 56.88 -27.20
CA THR A 4 15.62 56.31 -26.08
C THR A 4 15.71 54.80 -26.17
N TYR A 5 16.41 54.17 -25.22
CA TYR A 5 16.37 52.72 -25.04
C TYR A 5 15.09 52.40 -24.27
N LEU A 6 14.11 51.78 -24.95
CA LEU A 6 12.99 51.13 -24.31
C LEU A 6 13.53 49.82 -23.67
N CYS A 7 13.55 49.81 -22.35
CA CYS A 7 13.73 48.59 -21.59
C CYS A 7 12.46 47.78 -21.75
N GLU A 8 12.50 46.70 -22.53
CA GLU A 8 11.47 45.68 -22.53
C GLU A 8 11.47 45.02 -21.16
N MET A 9 10.49 45.38 -20.34
CA MET A 9 10.17 44.61 -19.14
C MET A 9 9.64 43.27 -19.61
N SER A 10 10.46 42.25 -19.45
CA SER A 10 10.00 40.84 -19.55
C SER A 10 8.85 40.68 -18.56
N MET A 11 7.66 40.43 -19.09
CA MET A 11 6.54 39.97 -18.23
C MET A 11 7.00 38.69 -17.58
N GLU A 12 7.25 38.73 -16.27
CA GLU A 12 7.42 37.51 -15.48
C GLU A 12 6.11 36.72 -15.65
N GLN A 13 6.21 35.57 -16.31
CA GLN A 13 5.12 34.60 -16.35
C GLN A 13 4.90 34.15 -14.92
N GLU A 14 3.79 34.56 -14.32
CA GLU A 14 3.33 34.00 -13.06
C GLU A 14 3.18 32.48 -13.25
N THR A 15 4.10 31.73 -12.67
CA THR A 15 4.02 30.27 -12.63
C THR A 15 2.85 29.91 -11.72
N HIS A 16 1.76 29.44 -12.32
CA HIS A 16 0.61 28.93 -11.58
C HIS A 16 0.93 27.50 -11.09
N TYR A 17 0.97 27.33 -9.77
CA TYR A 17 1.16 26.03 -9.14
C TYR A 17 -0.18 25.45 -8.73
N GLU A 18 -0.44 24.22 -9.16
CA GLU A 18 -1.58 23.42 -8.70
C GLU A 18 -1.10 22.41 -7.65
N SER A 19 -1.73 22.44 -6.48
CA SER A 19 -1.41 21.48 -5.42
C SER A 19 -2.13 20.17 -5.67
N VAL A 20 -1.37 19.08 -5.85
CA VAL A 20 -1.89 17.70 -5.95
C VAL A 20 -1.53 16.97 -4.67
N ILE A 21 -2.55 16.52 -3.93
CA ILE A 21 -2.37 15.86 -2.64
C ILE A 21 -2.88 14.42 -2.76
N GLY A 22 -2.01 13.45 -2.46
CA GLY A 22 -2.36 12.04 -2.31
C GLY A 22 -2.30 11.63 -0.83
N LEU A 23 -3.21 10.74 -0.43
CA LEU A 23 -3.20 10.14 0.91
C LEU A 23 -2.99 8.64 0.79
N GLU A 24 -2.12 8.11 1.63
CA GLU A 24 -1.88 6.69 1.78
C GLU A 24 -2.17 6.31 3.24
N VAL A 25 -3.06 5.32 3.43
CA VAL A 25 -3.52 4.93 4.77
C VAL A 25 -3.21 3.47 5.00
N HIS A 26 -2.52 3.18 6.11
CA HIS A 26 -2.24 1.82 6.57
C HIS A 26 -3.15 1.46 7.72
N VAL A 27 -3.84 0.32 7.60
CA VAL A 27 -4.72 -0.21 8.65
C VAL A 27 -4.22 -1.57 9.08
N GLN A 28 -3.98 -1.73 10.36
CA GLN A 28 -3.62 -3.01 10.97
C GLN A 28 -4.86 -3.63 11.59
N MET A 29 -5.27 -4.80 11.07
CA MET A 29 -6.47 -5.48 11.53
C MET A 29 -6.23 -6.21 12.86
N ASN A 30 -7.17 -6.12 13.77
CA ASN A 30 -7.15 -6.87 15.03
C ASN A 30 -7.67 -8.30 14.79
N THR A 31 -6.78 -9.21 14.39
CA THR A 31 -7.07 -10.61 14.09
C THR A 31 -6.09 -11.52 14.82
N LEU A 32 -6.45 -12.79 15.02
CA LEU A 32 -5.59 -13.77 15.70
C LEU A 32 -4.38 -14.20 14.87
N SER A 33 -4.48 -14.09 13.56
CA SER A 33 -3.39 -14.40 12.63
C SER A 33 -3.18 -13.29 11.62
N LYS A 34 -2.04 -13.31 10.97
CA LYS A 34 -1.69 -12.35 9.90
C LYS A 34 -2.63 -12.48 8.70
N ALA A 35 -2.62 -11.48 7.81
CA ALA A 35 -3.54 -11.40 6.69
C ALA A 35 -3.41 -12.54 5.67
N TYR A 36 -2.20 -13.06 5.45
CA TYR A 36 -1.90 -14.03 4.40
C TYR A 36 -1.15 -15.28 4.88
N SER A 37 -1.11 -15.48 6.19
CA SER A 37 -0.49 -16.66 6.81
C SER A 37 -1.16 -17.03 8.12
N SER A 38 -0.90 -18.23 8.61
CA SER A 38 -1.43 -18.72 9.89
C SER A 38 -0.64 -18.24 11.11
N ASP A 39 0.40 -17.42 10.90
CA ASP A 39 1.22 -16.92 11.99
C ASP A 39 0.40 -16.12 12.97
N GLY A 40 0.65 -16.30 14.23
CA GLY A 40 0.08 -15.47 15.27
C GLY A 40 0.54 -14.01 15.13
N TYR A 41 -0.25 -13.13 15.73
CA TYR A 41 0.09 -11.73 15.86
C TYR A 41 -0.04 -11.31 17.32
N SER A 42 1.08 -10.96 17.94
CA SER A 42 1.08 -10.32 19.26
C SER A 42 2.11 -9.20 19.31
N TYR A 43 1.68 -8.07 19.81
CA TYR A 43 2.56 -6.92 19.98
C TYR A 43 3.65 -7.22 21.02
N GLY A 44 4.89 -6.84 20.72
CA GLY A 44 6.02 -7.02 21.64
C GLY A 44 6.56 -8.45 21.74
N ALA A 45 6.15 -9.37 20.87
CA ALA A 45 6.74 -10.70 20.78
C ALA A 45 8.22 -10.62 20.41
N ALA A 46 9.01 -11.61 20.85
CA ALA A 46 10.41 -11.70 20.49
C ALA A 46 10.60 -11.83 18.97
N PRO A 47 11.68 -11.29 18.40
CA PRO A 47 11.95 -11.40 16.96
C PRO A 47 11.91 -12.85 16.48
N ASN A 48 11.36 -13.07 15.27
CA ASN A 48 11.30 -14.36 14.58
C ASN A 48 10.53 -15.48 15.30
N THR A 49 9.67 -15.16 16.28
CA THR A 49 8.86 -16.16 17.00
C THR A 49 7.47 -16.36 16.39
N GLN A 50 7.00 -15.44 15.55
CA GLN A 50 5.69 -15.48 14.92
C GLN A 50 5.85 -15.59 13.40
N VAL A 51 6.46 -16.70 12.97
CA VAL A 51 6.78 -16.96 11.56
C VAL A 51 6.42 -18.39 11.18
N CYS A 52 6.03 -18.59 9.94
CA CYS A 52 5.79 -19.89 9.32
C CYS A 52 6.51 -19.97 7.97
N PRO A 53 6.54 -21.12 7.29
CA PRO A 53 7.15 -21.26 5.98
C PRO A 53 6.67 -20.24 4.94
N ILE A 54 5.41 -19.79 5.01
CA ILE A 54 4.86 -18.77 4.10
C ILE A 54 5.53 -17.41 4.35
N SER A 55 5.61 -16.98 5.61
CA SER A 55 6.25 -15.70 5.99
C SER A 55 7.74 -15.68 5.69
N LEU A 56 8.39 -16.84 5.84
CA LEU A 56 9.81 -17.01 5.55
C LEU A 56 10.12 -17.17 4.05
N GLY A 57 9.10 -17.28 3.20
CA GLY A 57 9.28 -17.41 1.76
C GLY A 57 9.86 -18.74 1.31
N HIS A 58 9.52 -19.84 2.00
CA HIS A 58 10.01 -21.16 1.63
C HIS A 58 9.49 -21.55 0.22
N PRO A 59 10.29 -22.27 -0.58
CA PRO A 59 9.88 -22.74 -1.90
C PRO A 59 8.58 -23.55 -1.84
N GLY A 60 7.67 -23.34 -2.79
CA GLY A 60 6.41 -24.05 -2.90
C GLY A 60 5.29 -23.57 -1.96
N THR A 61 5.53 -22.55 -1.14
CA THR A 61 4.49 -21.99 -0.28
C THR A 61 3.66 -20.94 -1.00
N LEU A 62 2.37 -20.89 -0.70
CA LEU A 62 1.44 -19.90 -1.22
C LEU A 62 0.78 -19.13 -0.06
N PRO A 63 0.51 -17.83 -0.24
CA PRO A 63 -0.27 -17.06 0.71
C PRO A 63 -1.63 -17.70 0.97
N LYS A 64 -2.09 -17.65 2.22
CA LYS A 64 -3.42 -18.14 2.64
C LYS A 64 -4.18 -16.97 3.25
N PRO A 65 -5.19 -16.44 2.56
CA PRO A 65 -5.98 -15.31 3.06
C PRO A 65 -6.70 -15.65 4.37
N ASN A 66 -6.71 -14.68 5.27
CA ASN A 66 -7.46 -14.73 6.53
C ASN A 66 -8.86 -14.14 6.29
N VAL A 67 -9.89 -14.96 6.44
CA VAL A 67 -11.28 -14.56 6.23
C VAL A 67 -11.69 -13.38 7.12
N GLN A 68 -11.23 -13.34 8.37
CA GLN A 68 -11.55 -12.25 9.30
C GLN A 68 -10.97 -10.91 8.82
N VAL A 69 -9.82 -10.91 8.16
CA VAL A 69 -9.24 -9.69 7.55
C VAL A 69 -10.14 -9.20 6.41
N ILE A 70 -10.65 -10.11 5.57
CA ILE A 70 -11.56 -9.77 4.47
C ILE A 70 -12.86 -9.18 5.02
N GLU A 71 -13.48 -9.81 6.01
CA GLU A 71 -14.69 -9.30 6.65
C GLU A 71 -14.49 -7.90 7.27
N ASN A 72 -13.38 -7.70 7.96
CA ASN A 72 -13.05 -6.41 8.54
C ASN A 72 -12.79 -5.35 7.47
N ALA A 73 -12.14 -5.70 6.36
CA ALA A 73 -11.93 -4.80 5.22
C ALA A 73 -13.27 -4.39 4.58
N ILE A 74 -14.20 -5.33 4.40
CA ILE A 74 -15.55 -5.04 3.89
C ILE A 74 -16.29 -4.10 4.85
N LYS A 75 -16.26 -4.35 6.16
CA LYS A 75 -16.89 -3.48 7.16
C LYS A 75 -16.32 -2.05 7.11
N LEU A 76 -15.01 -1.92 6.99
CA LEU A 76 -14.35 -0.62 6.84
C LEU A 76 -14.78 0.08 5.56
N GLY A 77 -14.77 -0.63 4.43
CA GLY A 77 -15.20 -0.09 3.15
C GLY A 77 -16.65 0.42 3.18
N LEU A 78 -17.56 -0.34 3.78
CA LEU A 78 -18.95 0.08 3.97
C LEU A 78 -19.07 1.31 4.89
N ALA A 79 -18.30 1.36 5.98
CA ALA A 79 -18.27 2.51 6.88
C ALA A 79 -17.75 3.79 6.19
N CYS A 80 -16.84 3.63 5.24
CA CYS A 80 -16.31 4.72 4.42
C CYS A 80 -17.16 5.02 3.16
N ASN A 81 -18.34 4.41 3.04
CA ASN A 81 -19.22 4.54 1.89
C ASN A 81 -18.56 4.16 0.54
N CYS A 82 -17.68 3.16 0.57
CA CYS A 82 -17.04 2.63 -0.62
C CYS A 82 -17.94 1.63 -1.36
N SER A 83 -17.76 1.53 -2.67
CA SER A 83 -18.32 0.45 -3.46
C SER A 83 -17.49 -0.82 -3.27
N ILE A 84 -18.11 -1.91 -2.83
CA ILE A 84 -17.42 -3.18 -2.61
C ILE A 84 -17.56 -4.05 -3.86
N ARG A 85 -16.41 -4.49 -4.40
CA ARG A 85 -16.39 -5.43 -5.53
C ARG A 85 -16.74 -6.84 -5.04
N GLU A 86 -17.60 -7.54 -5.76
CA GLU A 86 -17.94 -8.93 -5.48
C GLU A 86 -16.83 -9.89 -5.90
N PHE A 87 -16.15 -9.59 -6.98
CA PHE A 87 -15.05 -10.39 -7.51
C PHE A 87 -13.72 -9.65 -7.34
N ASN A 88 -12.78 -10.32 -6.69
CA ASN A 88 -11.46 -9.78 -6.43
C ASN A 88 -10.40 -10.84 -6.74
N SER A 89 -9.29 -10.42 -7.33
CA SER A 89 -8.11 -11.24 -7.54
C SER A 89 -6.89 -10.64 -6.86
N TYR A 90 -6.01 -11.49 -6.35
CA TYR A 90 -4.74 -11.07 -5.80
C TYR A 90 -3.66 -11.07 -6.88
N ALA A 91 -2.83 -10.04 -6.87
CA ALA A 91 -1.63 -9.94 -7.68
C ALA A 91 -0.40 -9.85 -6.79
N ARG A 92 0.77 -9.94 -7.38
CA ARG A 92 2.05 -9.81 -6.68
C ARG A 92 2.79 -8.59 -7.18
N LYS A 93 3.16 -7.71 -6.26
CA LYS A 93 4.11 -6.63 -6.50
C LYS A 93 5.49 -7.13 -6.09
N ASN A 94 6.28 -7.55 -7.06
CA ASN A 94 7.62 -8.06 -6.78
C ASN A 94 8.58 -6.92 -6.48
N TYR A 95 9.25 -6.98 -5.34
CA TYR A 95 10.37 -6.13 -5.00
C TYR A 95 11.23 -6.79 -3.93
N PHE A 96 12.51 -6.44 -3.89
CA PHE A 96 13.46 -7.04 -2.97
C PHE A 96 13.83 -6.02 -1.90
N TYR A 97 13.61 -6.40 -0.65
CA TYR A 97 13.97 -5.61 0.52
C TYR A 97 14.46 -6.53 1.64
N PRO A 98 15.43 -6.11 2.47
CA PRO A 98 16.06 -6.99 3.48
C PRO A 98 15.10 -7.63 4.48
N ASP A 99 13.99 -6.97 4.81
CA ASP A 99 12.98 -7.44 5.74
C ASP A 99 11.79 -8.16 5.07
N LEU A 100 11.89 -8.43 3.76
CA LEU A 100 10.85 -9.10 2.99
C LEU A 100 11.36 -10.39 2.35
N PRO A 101 11.47 -11.51 3.11
CA PRO A 101 12.06 -12.76 2.61
C PRO A 101 11.38 -13.33 1.36
N LYS A 102 10.08 -13.10 1.21
CA LYS A 102 9.30 -13.55 0.05
C LYS A 102 9.65 -12.84 -1.25
N GLY A 103 10.23 -11.64 -1.19
CA GLY A 103 10.55 -10.83 -2.35
C GLY A 103 9.33 -10.24 -3.08
N TYR A 104 8.14 -10.27 -2.49
CA TYR A 104 6.93 -9.68 -3.04
C TYR A 104 5.93 -9.25 -1.97
N GLN A 105 5.07 -8.33 -2.32
CA GLN A 105 3.91 -7.89 -1.57
C GLN A 105 2.64 -8.37 -2.26
N ILE A 106 1.63 -8.77 -1.49
CA ILE A 106 0.31 -9.06 -2.03
C ILE A 106 -0.37 -7.73 -2.36
N THR A 107 -0.94 -7.65 -3.53
CA THR A 107 -1.71 -6.49 -3.99
C THR A 107 -2.96 -6.95 -4.73
N GLN A 108 -3.77 -6.02 -5.18
CA GLN A 108 -4.86 -6.27 -6.10
C GLN A 108 -4.57 -5.51 -7.40
N ASP A 109 -4.78 -6.15 -8.52
CA ASP A 109 -4.68 -5.53 -9.84
C ASP A 109 -6.09 -5.11 -10.29
N GLU A 110 -6.18 -3.94 -10.88
CA GLU A 110 -7.43 -3.47 -11.49
C GLU A 110 -7.52 -4.09 -12.90
N THR A 111 -8.17 -5.24 -13.00
CA THR A 111 -8.56 -5.82 -14.30
C THR A 111 -10.04 -5.58 -14.54
#